data_f2448a4dd2d302ebdd95c2d829dc8afd
#
_entry.id   f2448a4dd2d302ebdd95c2d829dc8afd
#
_cell.length_a   1.000
_cell.length_b   1.000
_cell.length_c   1.000
_cell.angle_alpha   90.00
_cell.angle_beta   90.00
_cell.angle_gamma   90.00
#
_symmetry.space_group_name_H-M   'P 1'
#
loop_
_entity.id
_entity.type
_entity.pdbx_description
1 polymer ?
#
loop_
_entity_poly.entity_id
_entity_poly.type
_entity_poly.pdbx_seq_one_letter_code
_entity_poly.pdbx_strand_id
1 'polypeptide(L)'
;DSKGQRLGVKAGDGQLVTSGSIIVRQRGMTFVSGDGTGLGRDYTVFAVRDGRVRFEHQTRNKKRIRVVAEAIALEPVEAGA
;
A
#
# COMPACT_ATOMS: atom_id res chain seq x y z
N ASP A 1 -2.43 1.65 19.85
CA ASP A 1 -2.75 1.78 20.12
C ASP A 1 -3.70 1.90 20.46
N SER A 2 -4.07 1.42 21.18
CA SER A 2 -5.10 1.72 21.39
C SER A 2 -5.11 2.66 20.61
N LYS A 3 -4.36 3.10 20.73
CA LYS A 3 -4.10 3.86 20.02
C LYS A 3 -3.81 3.24 18.83
N GLY A 4 -3.51 2.14 18.75
CA GLY A 4 -3.20 1.46 17.61
C GLY A 4 -4.36 1.36 16.71
N GLN A 5 -5.43 1.88 17.10
CA GLN A 5 -6.59 1.78 16.33
C GLN A 5 -6.67 2.82 15.26
N ARG A 6 -5.65 3.47 14.92
CA ARG A 6 -5.71 4.44 13.87
C ARG A 6 -5.90 3.79 12.55
N LEU A 7 -7.07 3.89 12.00
CA LEU A 7 -7.40 3.29 10.74
C LEU A 7 -7.17 4.27 9.60
N GLY A 8 -7.16 3.79 8.40
CA GLY A 8 -7.07 4.64 7.23
C GLY A 8 -5.87 4.34 6.37
N VAL A 9 -5.71 5.12 5.33
CA VAL A 9 -4.65 4.96 4.38
C VAL A 9 -3.36 5.53 4.95
N LYS A 10 -2.31 4.71 4.93
CA LYS A 10 -1.02 5.13 5.47
C LYS A 10 -0.02 5.45 4.35
N ALA A 11 -0.24 4.90 3.16
CA ALA A 11 0.60 5.19 2.02
C ALA A 11 -0.32 5.41 0.84
N GLY A 12 -0.28 6.57 0.26
CA GLY A 12 -1.21 6.92 -0.80
C GLY A 12 -0.81 6.47 -2.17
N ASP A 13 -1.69 6.67 -3.12
CA ASP A 13 -1.47 6.28 -4.49
C ASP A 13 -0.24 7.02 -5.02
N GLY A 14 0.64 6.30 -5.64
CA GLY A 14 1.86 6.88 -6.19
C GLY A 14 3.04 6.97 -5.24
N GLN A 15 2.84 6.64 -3.98
CA GLN A 15 3.91 6.74 -3.01
C GLN A 15 4.85 5.54 -3.10
N LEU A 16 6.13 5.79 -2.92
CA LEU A 16 7.10 4.71 -2.90
C LEU A 16 7.08 4.04 -1.53
N VAL A 17 7.11 2.73 -1.52
CA VAL A 17 7.12 1.98 -0.27
C VAL A 17 8.13 0.86 -0.35
N THR A 18 8.52 0.33 0.79
CA THR A 18 9.40 -0.81 0.83
C THR A 18 8.62 -2.01 1.34
N SER A 19 9.15 -3.17 1.11
CA SER A 19 8.53 -4.41 1.57
C SER A 19 8.28 -4.33 3.06
N GLY A 20 7.11 -4.68 3.48
CA GLY A 20 6.72 -4.62 4.88
C GLY A 20 5.99 -3.35 5.27
N SER A 21 5.99 -2.34 4.41
CA SER A 21 5.30 -1.10 4.74
C SER A 21 3.81 -1.32 4.82
N ILE A 22 3.17 -0.74 5.81
CA ILE A 22 1.74 -0.83 5.93
C ILE A 22 1.12 0.22 5.04
N ILE A 23 0.19 -0.18 4.19
CA ILE A 23 -0.45 0.72 3.27
C ILE A 23 -1.80 1.19 3.78
N VAL A 24 -2.60 0.27 4.28
CA VAL A 24 -3.92 0.60 4.80
C VAL A 24 -4.24 -0.19 6.05
N ARG A 25 -4.82 0.44 7.04
CA ARG A 25 -5.35 -0.25 8.19
C ARG A 25 -6.86 -0.05 8.16
N GLN A 26 -7.59 -1.13 8.23
CA GLN A 26 -9.04 -1.07 8.06
C GLN A 26 -9.73 -2.13 8.89
N ARG A 27 -11.02 -1.96 9.10
CA ARG A 27 -11.78 -2.93 9.82
C ARG A 27 -12.53 -3.79 8.89
N GLY A 28 -12.33 -4.09 7.87
CA GLY A 28 -13.02 -4.95 6.96
C GLY A 28 -12.31 -4.79 5.66
N MET A 29 -12.83 -5.33 4.61
CA MET A 29 -12.15 -5.37 3.37
C MET A 29 -12.63 -4.31 2.41
N THR A 30 -12.49 -3.06 2.77
CA THR A 30 -12.81 -1.97 1.90
C THR A 30 -11.78 -1.92 0.79
N PHE A 31 -10.51 -2.15 1.17
CA PHE A 31 -9.44 -2.22 0.20
C PHE A 31 -9.00 -3.67 0.10
N VAL A 32 -8.85 -4.15 -1.11
CA VAL A 32 -8.48 -5.53 -1.37
C VAL A 32 -7.02 -5.58 -1.75
N SER A 33 -6.30 -6.58 -1.26
CA SER A 33 -4.89 -6.69 -1.60
C SER A 33 -4.75 -7.20 -3.02
N GLY A 34 -3.90 -6.56 -3.79
CA GLY A 34 -3.64 -6.95 -5.14
C GLY A 34 -2.19 -7.36 -5.30
N ASP A 35 -1.69 -7.23 -6.51
CA ASP A 35 -0.35 -7.66 -6.82
C ASP A 35 0.67 -6.88 -6.01
N GLY A 36 1.62 -7.55 -5.41
CA GLY A 36 2.66 -6.90 -4.62
C GLY A 36 2.25 -6.52 -3.21
N THR A 37 1.04 -6.93 -2.78
CA THR A 37 0.58 -6.62 -1.43
C THR A 37 0.09 -7.89 -0.75
N GLY A 38 -0.01 -7.84 0.54
CA GLY A 38 -0.54 -8.94 1.33
C GLY A 38 -1.61 -8.43 2.27
N LEU A 39 -2.42 -9.33 2.78
CA LEU A 39 -3.49 -8.97 3.68
C LEU A 39 -3.27 -9.67 5.02
N GLY A 40 -3.21 -8.89 6.07
CA GLY A 40 -3.04 -9.45 7.39
C GLY A 40 -4.34 -9.95 7.97
N ARG A 41 -4.27 -10.67 9.14
CA ARG A 41 -5.43 -11.19 9.76
C ARG A 41 -6.38 -10.12 10.15
N ASP A 42 -5.92 -8.90 10.41
CA ASP A 42 -6.78 -7.83 10.84
C ASP A 42 -7.11 -6.92 9.65
N TYR A 43 -7.01 -7.44 8.45
CA TYR A 43 -7.30 -6.72 7.23
C TYR A 43 -6.31 -5.61 6.88
N THR A 44 -5.16 -5.60 7.51
CA THR A 44 -4.14 -4.64 7.17
C THR A 44 -3.58 -5.00 5.80
N VAL A 45 -3.45 -4.02 4.91
CA VAL A 45 -2.84 -4.25 3.62
C VAL A 45 -1.41 -3.74 3.71
N PHE A 46 -0.46 -4.56 3.36
CA PHE A 46 0.94 -4.19 3.45
C PHE A 46 1.69 -4.57 2.18
N ALA A 47 2.80 -3.91 1.94
CA ALA A 47 3.59 -4.18 0.76
C ALA A 47 4.43 -5.44 0.96
N VAL A 48 4.54 -6.28 -0.05
CA VAL A 48 5.41 -7.44 0.01
C VAL A 48 6.58 -7.27 -0.95
N ARG A 49 6.70 -6.12 -1.56
CA ARG A 49 7.84 -5.82 -2.42
C ARG A 49 8.05 -4.31 -2.38
N ASP A 50 9.20 -3.87 -2.80
CA ASP A 50 9.49 -2.45 -2.89
C ASP A 50 8.87 -1.96 -4.17
N GLY A 51 8.32 -0.79 -4.16
CA GLY A 51 7.75 -0.23 -5.36
C GLY A 51 6.82 0.92 -5.08
N ARG A 52 5.99 1.20 -6.04
CA ARG A 52 5.07 2.34 -5.95
C ARG A 52 3.65 1.84 -5.79
N VAL A 53 2.95 2.42 -4.86
CA VAL A 53 1.58 2.04 -4.55
C VAL A 53 0.65 2.53 -5.66
N ARG A 54 -0.27 1.67 -6.05
CA ARG A 54 -1.29 2.03 -7.02
C ARG A 54 -2.64 1.57 -6.49
N PHE A 55 -3.59 2.47 -6.50
CA PHE A 55 -4.95 2.16 -6.09
C PHE A 55 -5.79 2.01 -7.36
N GLU A 56 -6.51 0.92 -7.45
CA GLU A 56 -7.34 0.66 -8.62
C GLU A 56 -8.74 0.32 -8.18
N HIS A 57 -9.71 0.62 -8.98
CA HIS A 57 -11.07 0.25 -8.67
C HIS A 57 -11.23 -1.22 -8.99
N GLN A 58 -11.84 -1.97 -8.11
CA GLN A 58 -12.11 -3.35 -8.34
C GLN A 58 -13.59 -3.55 -8.55
N THR A 59 -14.41 -2.93 -7.68
CA THR A 59 -15.84 -2.97 -7.85
C THR A 59 -16.33 -1.61 -7.43
N ARG A 60 -17.60 -1.42 -7.51
CA ARG A 60 -18.20 -0.18 -7.11
C ARG A 60 -17.82 0.26 -5.72
N ASN A 61 -17.77 -0.64 -4.81
CA ASN A 61 -17.47 -0.33 -3.44
C ASN A 61 -16.10 -0.71 -2.95
N LYS A 62 -15.26 -1.27 -3.76
CA LYS A 62 -13.97 -1.73 -3.33
C LYS A 62 -12.86 -1.30 -4.24
N LYS A 63 -11.72 -1.03 -3.66
CA LYS A 63 -10.55 -0.68 -4.43
C LYS A 63 -9.48 -1.71 -4.17
N ARG A 64 -8.67 -1.95 -5.16
CA ARG A 64 -7.58 -2.89 -5.03
C ARG A 64 -6.29 -2.10 -4.94
N ILE A 65 -5.38 -2.55 -4.10
CA ILE A 65 -4.12 -1.88 -3.93
C ILE A 65 -3.02 -2.76 -4.49
N ARG A 66 -2.16 -2.19 -5.29
CA ARG A 66 -1.04 -2.92 -5.86
C ARG A 66 0.24 -2.17 -5.54
N VAL A 67 1.35 -2.89 -5.52
CA VAL A 67 2.65 -2.28 -5.44
C VAL A 67 3.39 -2.68 -6.70
N VAL A 68 3.68 -1.72 -7.54
CA VAL A 68 4.34 -1.98 -8.79
C VAL A 68 5.82 -1.78 -8.61
N ALA A 69 6.60 -2.79 -8.94
CA ALA A 69 8.04 -2.70 -8.78
C ALA A 69 8.58 -1.57 -9.61
N GLU A 70 9.50 -0.82 -9.07
CA GLU A 70 10.13 0.25 -9.79
C GLU A 70 11.59 0.28 -9.50
N ALA A 71 12.34 0.87 -10.38
CA ALA A 71 13.77 0.95 -10.19
C ALA A 71 14.04 2.10 -9.26
N ILE A 72 13.63 1.94 -8.03
CA ILE A 72 13.81 2.95 -7.06
C ILE A 72 15.17 3.46 -6.92
N ALA A 73 16.11 2.62 -7.04
CA ALA A 73 17.46 3.01 -6.86
C ALA A 73 17.87 4.05 -7.86
N LEU A 74 17.18 4.13 -8.94
CA LEU A 74 17.55 5.04 -9.92
C LEU A 74 16.92 6.35 -9.75
N GLU A 75 15.91 6.36 -9.00
CA GLU A 75 15.18 7.51 -8.81
C GLU A 75 15.81 8.54 -8.04
N PRO A 76 16.34 8.26 -7.06
CA PRO A 76 16.81 9.17 -6.14
C PRO A 76 17.65 10.14 -6.75
N VAL A 77 18.05 9.86 -7.67
CA VAL A 77 18.81 10.60 -8.20
C VAL A 77 18.34 11.82 -8.37
N GLU A 78 17.63 11.91 -8.63
CA GLU A 78 17.23 12.92 -8.76
C GLU A 78 16.86 13.57 -8.02
N ALA A 79 16.65 13.14 -7.78
CA ALA A 79 16.07 13.61 -7.05
C ALA A 79 16.66 14.67 -6.74
N GLY A 80 17.11 14.71 -6.57
CA GLY A 80 17.51 15.55 -6.01
C GLY A 80 17.76 16.41 -6.61
N ALA A 81 17.86 16.19 -7.13
CA ALA A 81 18.14 16.94 -7.61
C ALA A 81 17.78 17.77 -7.62
#